data_172ca834f1591b32b1a439d92bc2fabc
#
_entry.id   172ca834f1591b32b1a439d92bc2fabc
#
_cell.length_a   1.000
_cell.length_b   1.000
_cell.length_c   1.000
_cell.angle_alpha   90.00
_cell.angle_beta   90.00
_cell.angle_gamma   90.00
#
_symmetry.space_group_name_H-M   'P 1'
#
loop_
_entity.id
_entity.type
_entity.pdbx_description
1 polymer ?
#
loop_
_entity_poly.entity_id
_entity_poly.type
_entity_poly.pdbx_seq_one_letter_code
_entity_poly.pdbx_strand_id
1 'polypeptide(L)'
;MLAGLVLLSCNNKKSNSEEKKNETAVIEKREIWTKDQANKWYAEQPWLVGANYYPSTAVNQLEMWQEDTFDPKRIDQELGWAENLGMNVMRVYLHDLLHKQDAEGLYKRMDQFLEIAHKHHIKTLFVLFDSCWDPFPSLGKQRAPKPFKHNSGWVQSPGQKVLQDSTQYPRLEKYVKETVAKFKDDKRILGWDVWNEPDNMTGPSYEKVEIKNKVDLVLPLLKNVFVWARESNPSQPLTSGVWVGDWSDEAKMKPMHKMQIEQSDVVSFHNYNTPQDFEKVIKQLQRYGKPLLCTEYMARPNGSTFEGFL
;
A
#
# COMPACT_ATOMS: atom_id res chain seq x y z
N MET A 1 11.60 92.63 20.19
CA MET A 1 12.73 91.72 20.16
C MET A 1 12.37 90.53 21.00
N LEU A 2 11.80 89.46 20.41
CA LEU A 2 11.44 88.27 21.10
C LEU A 2 12.16 87.07 20.40
N ALA A 3 13.00 86.41 21.15
CA ALA A 3 13.68 85.19 20.70
C ALA A 3 12.78 84.00 20.83
N GLY A 4 12.49 83.27 19.78
CA GLY A 4 11.70 82.04 19.79
C GLY A 4 12.65 80.83 19.91
N LEU A 5 12.39 80.05 20.98
CA LEU A 5 13.06 78.74 21.24
C LEU A 5 12.34 77.67 20.42
N VAL A 6 13.04 76.98 19.53
CA VAL A 6 12.54 75.78 18.82
C VAL A 6 13.01 74.57 19.60
N LEU A 7 12.09 73.79 20.19
CA LEU A 7 12.31 72.49 20.79
C LEU A 7 12.21 71.40 19.73
N LEU A 8 13.32 70.76 19.41
CA LEU A 8 13.37 69.53 18.57
C LEU A 8 12.99 68.32 19.46
N SER A 9 11.84 67.72 19.18
CA SER A 9 11.45 66.45 19.77
C SER A 9 11.98 65.30 18.93
N CYS A 10 12.88 64.52 19.49
CA CYS A 10 13.35 63.27 18.88
C CYS A 10 12.33 62.16 19.15
N ASN A 11 11.65 61.71 18.10
CA ASN A 11 10.72 60.60 18.12
C ASN A 11 11.49 59.26 17.90
N ASN A 12 11.72 58.54 18.98
CA ASN A 12 12.32 57.18 18.94
C ASN A 12 11.27 56.20 18.46
N LYS A 13 11.29 55.81 17.18
CA LYS A 13 10.53 54.64 16.71
C LYS A 13 11.23 53.37 17.20
N LYS A 14 10.64 52.70 18.21
CA LYS A 14 10.92 51.29 18.52
C LYS A 14 10.43 50.45 17.36
N SER A 15 11.35 49.81 16.64
CA SER A 15 11.02 48.74 15.73
C SER A 15 10.60 47.52 16.50
N ASN A 16 9.31 47.18 16.49
CA ASN A 16 8.82 45.88 16.89
C ASN A 16 9.25 44.87 15.82
N SER A 17 10.30 44.12 16.08
CA SER A 17 10.58 42.90 15.36
C SER A 17 9.57 41.83 15.86
N GLU A 18 8.50 41.60 15.11
CA GLU A 18 7.66 40.42 15.28
C GLU A 18 8.50 39.20 14.97
N GLU A 19 8.96 38.51 16.02
CA GLU A 19 9.41 37.13 15.94
C GLU A 19 8.23 36.28 15.45
N LYS A 20 8.23 35.94 14.15
CA LYS A 20 7.40 34.87 13.64
C LYS A 20 7.83 33.57 14.37
N LYS A 21 7.14 33.18 15.40
CA LYS A 21 7.17 31.83 15.93
C LYS A 21 6.79 30.89 14.79
N ASN A 22 7.75 30.19 14.24
CA ASN A 22 7.51 29.01 13.44
C ASN A 22 6.88 27.97 14.40
N GLU A 23 5.57 27.98 14.53
CA GLU A 23 4.84 26.82 15.04
C GLU A 23 5.01 25.70 14.00
N THR A 24 5.96 24.82 14.23
CA THR A 24 5.98 23.52 13.61
C THR A 24 4.67 22.84 14.03
N ALA A 25 3.71 22.82 13.12
CA ALA A 25 2.46 22.08 13.35
C ALA A 25 2.86 20.62 13.67
N VAL A 26 2.62 20.20 14.89
CA VAL A 26 2.75 18.81 15.30
C VAL A 26 1.70 18.07 14.48
N ILE A 27 2.14 17.32 13.46
CA ILE A 27 1.25 16.44 12.70
C ILE A 27 0.83 15.37 13.70
N GLU A 28 -0.40 15.46 14.20
CA GLU A 28 -0.96 14.42 15.05
C GLU A 28 -1.00 13.12 14.25
N LYS A 29 -0.33 12.10 14.78
CA LYS A 29 -0.32 10.75 14.24
C LYS A 29 -1.75 10.21 14.23
N ARG A 30 -2.21 9.77 13.07
CA ARG A 30 -3.52 9.14 12.96
C ARG A 30 -3.55 7.81 13.74
N GLU A 31 -4.54 7.64 14.62
CA GLU A 31 -4.79 6.38 15.31
C GLU A 31 -5.42 5.33 14.36
N ILE A 32 -5.43 4.06 14.81
CA ILE A 32 -6.19 3.00 14.13
C ILE A 32 -7.66 3.38 14.15
N TRP A 33 -8.35 3.20 13.02
CA TRP A 33 -9.78 3.48 12.98
C TRP A 33 -10.55 2.62 13.98
N THR A 34 -11.51 3.23 14.62
CA THR A 34 -12.54 2.49 15.36
C THR A 34 -13.37 1.64 14.39
N LYS A 35 -14.04 0.61 14.91
CA LYS A 35 -14.96 -0.20 14.11
C LYS A 35 -16.03 0.65 13.43
N ASP A 36 -16.55 1.65 14.12
CA ASP A 36 -17.58 2.55 13.58
C ASP A 36 -17.03 3.41 12.43
N GLN A 37 -15.83 3.95 12.56
CA GLN A 37 -15.18 4.70 11.49
C GLN A 37 -14.95 3.81 10.24
N ALA A 38 -14.45 2.60 10.45
CA ALA A 38 -14.20 1.65 9.37
C ALA A 38 -15.51 1.23 8.67
N ASN A 39 -16.55 0.90 9.44
CA ASN A 39 -17.85 0.50 8.89
C ASN A 39 -18.54 1.66 8.18
N LYS A 40 -18.44 2.89 8.71
CA LYS A 40 -18.95 4.09 8.04
C LYS A 40 -18.26 4.31 6.70
N TRP A 41 -16.93 4.26 6.66
CA TRP A 41 -16.17 4.37 5.42
C TRP A 41 -16.59 3.31 4.40
N TYR A 42 -16.79 2.05 4.83
CA TYR A 42 -17.20 0.96 3.95
C TYR A 42 -18.60 1.17 3.40
N ALA A 43 -19.53 1.63 4.21
CA ALA A 43 -20.91 1.92 3.79
C ALA A 43 -21.01 3.05 2.73
N GLU A 44 -19.99 3.88 2.63
CA GLU A 44 -19.87 4.94 1.62
C GLU A 44 -19.27 4.43 0.29
N GLN A 45 -18.78 3.17 0.24
CA GLN A 45 -18.25 2.60 -0.99
C GLN A 45 -19.36 1.89 -1.78
N PRO A 46 -19.28 1.88 -3.13
CA PRO A 46 -20.08 0.94 -3.92
C PRO A 46 -19.65 -0.50 -3.62
N TRP A 47 -20.39 -1.47 -4.12
CA TRP A 47 -19.90 -2.85 -4.13
C TRP A 47 -18.58 -2.91 -4.92
N LEU A 48 -17.50 -3.29 -4.23
CA LEU A 48 -16.14 -3.27 -4.80
C LEU A 48 -15.91 -4.55 -5.61
N VAL A 49 -15.61 -4.37 -6.89
CA VAL A 49 -15.27 -5.45 -7.83
C VAL A 49 -13.99 -5.08 -8.56
N GLY A 50 -13.01 -5.98 -8.60
CA GLY A 50 -11.74 -5.66 -9.24
C GLY A 50 -10.76 -6.81 -9.31
N ALA A 51 -9.49 -6.47 -9.51
CA ALA A 51 -8.42 -7.44 -9.67
C ALA A 51 -7.08 -6.86 -9.15
N ASN A 52 -6.11 -7.74 -8.94
CA ASN A 52 -4.70 -7.34 -8.93
C ASN A 52 -4.30 -6.94 -10.34
N TYR A 53 -3.63 -5.81 -10.48
CA TYR A 53 -3.33 -5.23 -11.78
C TYR A 53 -1.86 -4.85 -11.95
N TYR A 54 -1.32 -5.19 -13.08
CA TYR A 54 -0.17 -4.60 -13.75
C TYR A 54 -0.39 -4.76 -15.27
N PRO A 55 0.10 -3.84 -16.12
CA PRO A 55 -0.19 -3.88 -17.56
C PRO A 55 0.47 -5.09 -18.22
N SER A 56 -0.14 -5.63 -19.27
CA SER A 56 0.38 -6.79 -20.01
C SER A 56 1.74 -6.53 -20.68
N THR A 57 2.19 -5.29 -20.74
CA THR A 57 3.51 -4.87 -21.22
C THR A 57 4.59 -4.93 -20.13
N ALA A 58 4.22 -5.20 -18.88
CA ALA A 58 5.14 -5.35 -17.76
C ALA A 58 5.14 -6.78 -17.20
N VAL A 59 6.28 -7.27 -16.74
CA VAL A 59 6.41 -8.60 -16.10
C VAL A 59 6.28 -8.54 -14.59
N ASN A 60 6.48 -7.37 -14.00
CA ASN A 60 6.40 -7.13 -12.56
C ASN A 60 6.21 -5.64 -12.26
N GLN A 61 6.10 -5.31 -10.97
CA GLN A 61 5.92 -3.95 -10.49
C GLN A 61 7.10 -3.01 -10.78
N LEU A 62 8.33 -3.52 -10.93
CA LEU A 62 9.46 -2.68 -11.34
C LEU A 62 9.30 -2.22 -12.80
N GLU A 63 8.99 -3.13 -13.71
CA GLU A 63 8.79 -2.81 -15.13
C GLU A 63 7.56 -1.93 -15.34
N MET A 64 6.50 -2.12 -14.56
CA MET A 64 5.32 -1.25 -14.61
C MET A 64 5.67 0.22 -14.34
N TRP A 65 6.60 0.49 -13.41
CA TRP A 65 6.77 1.84 -12.87
C TRP A 65 8.09 2.53 -13.26
N GLN A 66 9.05 1.87 -13.91
CA GLN A 66 10.24 2.53 -14.41
C GLN A 66 9.89 3.47 -15.58
N GLU A 67 10.64 4.58 -15.71
CA GLU A 67 10.37 5.62 -16.70
C GLU A 67 10.38 5.10 -18.14
N ASP A 68 11.34 4.25 -18.46
CA ASP A 68 11.57 3.70 -19.80
C ASP A 68 10.55 2.61 -20.20
N THR A 69 9.80 2.08 -19.25
CA THR A 69 8.86 0.97 -19.47
C THR A 69 7.41 1.30 -19.08
N PHE A 70 7.16 2.44 -18.44
CA PHE A 70 5.83 2.89 -18.09
C PHE A 70 4.97 3.14 -19.34
N ASP A 71 3.88 2.39 -19.48
CA ASP A 71 3.02 2.38 -20.67
C ASP A 71 1.59 2.88 -20.39
N PRO A 72 1.38 4.21 -20.34
CA PRO A 72 0.06 4.79 -20.05
C PRO A 72 -1.00 4.44 -21.10
N LYS A 73 -0.61 4.16 -22.36
CA LYS A 73 -1.57 3.77 -23.40
C LYS A 73 -2.12 2.37 -23.16
N ARG A 74 -1.27 1.43 -22.76
CA ARG A 74 -1.69 0.09 -22.41
C ARG A 74 -2.53 0.10 -21.15
N ILE A 75 -2.13 0.87 -20.13
CA ILE A 75 -2.90 1.05 -18.91
C ILE A 75 -4.31 1.58 -19.22
N ASP A 76 -4.43 2.63 -20.03
CA ASP A 76 -5.72 3.22 -20.43
C ASP A 76 -6.62 2.20 -21.14
N GLN A 77 -6.04 1.44 -22.06
CA GLN A 77 -6.77 0.41 -22.80
C GLN A 77 -7.30 -0.70 -21.87
N GLU A 78 -6.44 -1.22 -20.97
CA GLU A 78 -6.80 -2.34 -20.12
C GLU A 78 -7.75 -1.93 -19.00
N LEU A 79 -7.60 -0.73 -18.43
CA LEU A 79 -8.56 -0.20 -17.47
C LEU A 79 -9.92 0.10 -18.09
N GLY A 80 -9.95 0.50 -19.39
CA GLY A 80 -11.20 0.59 -20.15
C GLY A 80 -11.90 -0.77 -20.34
N TRP A 81 -11.14 -1.85 -20.54
CA TRP A 81 -11.72 -3.20 -20.56
C TRP A 81 -12.26 -3.62 -19.19
N ALA A 82 -11.54 -3.29 -18.14
CA ALA A 82 -11.95 -3.58 -16.77
C ALA A 82 -13.24 -2.84 -16.39
N GLU A 83 -13.37 -1.56 -16.73
CA GLU A 83 -14.60 -0.77 -16.58
C GLU A 83 -15.77 -1.42 -17.29
N ASN A 84 -15.59 -1.86 -18.54
CA ASN A 84 -16.62 -2.55 -19.31
C ASN A 84 -17.07 -3.89 -18.71
N LEU A 85 -16.22 -4.51 -17.86
CA LEU A 85 -16.55 -5.70 -17.08
C LEU A 85 -17.19 -5.36 -15.71
N GLY A 86 -17.41 -4.07 -15.43
CA GLY A 86 -17.98 -3.61 -14.15
C GLY A 86 -16.99 -3.52 -12.99
N MET A 87 -15.68 -3.59 -13.26
CA MET A 87 -14.67 -3.40 -12.23
C MET A 87 -14.56 -1.93 -11.84
N ASN A 88 -14.44 -1.64 -10.55
CA ASN A 88 -14.35 -0.31 -9.98
C ASN A 88 -13.17 -0.13 -8.99
N VAL A 89 -12.35 -1.15 -8.83
CA VAL A 89 -11.12 -1.10 -8.04
C VAL A 89 -10.01 -1.93 -8.67
N MET A 90 -8.77 -1.41 -8.61
CA MET A 90 -7.56 -2.17 -8.93
C MET A 90 -6.60 -2.16 -7.75
N ARG A 91 -6.06 -3.34 -7.39
CA ARG A 91 -4.98 -3.47 -6.43
C ARG A 91 -3.66 -3.47 -7.16
N VAL A 92 -2.80 -2.49 -6.87
CA VAL A 92 -1.61 -2.17 -7.65
C VAL A 92 -0.38 -2.09 -6.75
N TYR A 93 0.67 -2.81 -7.14
CA TYR A 93 1.89 -2.96 -6.35
C TYR A 93 2.92 -1.90 -6.67
N LEU A 94 3.50 -1.32 -5.62
CA LEU A 94 4.66 -0.44 -5.67
C LEU A 94 5.94 -1.22 -5.33
N HIS A 95 7.10 -0.54 -5.40
CA HIS A 95 8.37 -1.15 -5.01
C HIS A 95 9.32 -0.09 -4.45
N ASP A 96 9.97 -0.38 -3.32
CA ASP A 96 10.89 0.51 -2.61
C ASP A 96 12.12 0.97 -3.43
N LEU A 97 12.56 0.14 -4.37
CA LEU A 97 13.68 0.50 -5.27
C LEU A 97 13.31 1.61 -6.25
N LEU A 98 12.04 1.71 -6.67
CA LEU A 98 11.58 2.79 -7.56
C LEU A 98 11.67 4.15 -6.88
N HIS A 99 11.24 4.23 -5.63
CA HIS A 99 11.39 5.43 -4.83
C HIS A 99 12.87 5.78 -4.59
N LYS A 100 13.71 4.79 -4.33
CA LYS A 100 15.15 4.97 -4.21
C LYS A 100 15.79 5.49 -5.51
N GLN A 101 15.31 5.04 -6.66
CA GLN A 101 15.82 5.43 -7.97
C GLN A 101 15.43 6.87 -8.32
N ASP A 102 14.13 7.16 -8.26
CA ASP A 102 13.53 8.43 -8.69
C ASP A 102 12.14 8.60 -8.04
N ALA A 103 12.10 9.15 -6.83
CA ALA A 103 10.86 9.34 -6.09
C ALA A 103 9.88 10.27 -6.82
N GLU A 104 10.35 11.40 -7.33
CA GLU A 104 9.50 12.38 -8.02
C GLU A 104 8.95 11.84 -9.33
N GLY A 105 9.75 11.11 -10.10
CA GLY A 105 9.29 10.45 -11.31
C GLY A 105 8.29 9.34 -11.00
N LEU A 106 8.51 8.54 -9.94
CA LEU A 106 7.52 7.57 -9.47
C LEU A 106 6.18 8.25 -9.14
N TYR A 107 6.20 9.35 -8.39
CA TYR A 107 4.97 10.07 -8.03
C TYR A 107 4.24 10.64 -9.24
N LYS A 108 4.94 11.14 -10.25
CA LYS A 108 4.34 11.58 -11.51
C LYS A 108 3.65 10.44 -12.25
N ARG A 109 4.28 9.26 -12.31
CA ARG A 109 3.70 8.07 -12.95
C ARG A 109 2.52 7.52 -12.15
N MET A 110 2.59 7.55 -10.81
CA MET A 110 1.45 7.19 -9.94
C MET A 110 0.27 8.14 -10.17
N ASP A 111 0.51 9.45 -10.24
CA ASP A 111 -0.53 10.44 -10.49
C ASP A 111 -1.18 10.24 -11.87
N GLN A 112 -0.37 10.03 -12.91
CA GLN A 112 -0.87 9.71 -14.26
C GLN A 112 -1.67 8.40 -14.28
N PHE A 113 -1.23 7.38 -13.56
CA PHE A 113 -2.01 6.14 -13.41
C PHE A 113 -3.35 6.40 -12.73
N LEU A 114 -3.36 7.19 -11.65
CA LEU A 114 -4.58 7.55 -10.94
C LEU A 114 -5.54 8.38 -11.80
N GLU A 115 -5.03 9.27 -12.67
CA GLU A 115 -5.84 10.00 -13.64
C GLU A 115 -6.52 9.04 -14.63
N ILE A 116 -5.76 8.07 -15.17
CA ILE A 116 -6.30 7.07 -16.09
C ILE A 116 -7.33 6.18 -15.37
N ALA A 117 -7.03 5.68 -14.18
CA ALA A 117 -7.94 4.87 -13.40
C ALA A 117 -9.24 5.64 -13.07
N HIS A 118 -9.14 6.90 -12.67
CA HIS A 118 -10.28 7.77 -12.38
C HIS A 118 -11.15 8.03 -13.62
N LYS A 119 -10.54 8.22 -14.79
CA LYS A 119 -11.25 8.32 -16.08
C LYS A 119 -12.15 7.11 -16.32
N HIS A 120 -11.72 5.92 -15.91
CA HIS A 120 -12.44 4.65 -16.01
C HIS A 120 -13.25 4.31 -14.75
N HIS A 121 -13.52 5.27 -13.86
CA HIS A 121 -14.29 5.09 -12.62
C HIS A 121 -13.69 4.04 -11.66
N ILE A 122 -12.39 3.78 -11.75
CA ILE A 122 -11.66 2.80 -10.95
C ILE A 122 -10.87 3.49 -9.84
N LYS A 123 -11.06 3.08 -8.60
CA LYS A 123 -10.20 3.44 -7.47
C LYS A 123 -9.01 2.49 -7.37
N THR A 124 -7.96 2.94 -6.72
CA THR A 124 -6.72 2.16 -6.56
C THR A 124 -6.47 1.79 -5.11
N LEU A 125 -6.22 0.51 -4.84
CA LEU A 125 -5.65 0.02 -3.59
C LEU A 125 -4.16 -0.22 -3.82
N PHE A 126 -3.29 0.67 -3.33
CA PHE A 126 -1.85 0.50 -3.49
C PHE A 126 -1.26 -0.46 -2.47
N VAL A 127 -0.36 -1.33 -2.93
CA VAL A 127 0.44 -2.23 -2.09
C VAL A 127 1.85 -1.68 -1.97
N LEU A 128 2.32 -1.43 -0.73
CA LEU A 128 3.64 -0.83 -0.49
C LEU A 128 4.77 -1.86 -0.53
N PHE A 129 4.59 -2.99 0.13
CA PHE A 129 5.58 -4.07 0.20
C PHE A 129 4.96 -5.43 -0.16
N ASP A 130 5.82 -6.38 -0.52
CA ASP A 130 5.40 -7.70 -0.97
C ASP A 130 6.44 -8.76 -0.63
N SER A 131 6.03 -9.85 0.02
CA SER A 131 6.92 -10.97 0.35
C SER A 131 6.97 -12.06 -0.70
N CYS A 132 6.30 -11.87 -1.87
CA CYS A 132 6.11 -12.94 -2.84
C CYS A 132 7.21 -12.99 -3.91
N TRP A 133 7.60 -14.21 -4.22
CA TRP A 133 8.42 -14.72 -5.31
C TRP A 133 9.90 -14.38 -5.22
N ASP A 134 10.52 -13.81 -6.26
CA ASP A 134 11.98 -13.67 -6.37
C ASP A 134 12.53 -12.70 -5.29
N PRO A 135 13.37 -13.18 -4.36
CA PRO A 135 13.89 -12.36 -3.28
C PRO A 135 15.03 -11.41 -3.70
N PHE A 136 15.41 -11.40 -5.00
CA PHE A 136 16.52 -10.60 -5.52
C PHE A 136 16.07 -9.55 -6.55
N PRO A 137 15.25 -8.56 -6.17
CA PRO A 137 14.83 -7.51 -7.10
C PRO A 137 16.01 -6.67 -7.57
N SER A 138 15.96 -6.24 -8.82
CA SER A 138 16.93 -5.31 -9.40
C SER A 138 16.24 -4.35 -10.38
N LEU A 139 16.69 -3.09 -10.39
CA LEU A 139 16.24 -2.09 -11.37
C LEU A 139 16.77 -2.43 -12.77
N GLY A 140 16.20 -1.75 -13.77
CA GLY A 140 16.53 -1.91 -15.18
C GLY A 140 15.71 -3.00 -15.85
N LYS A 141 16.23 -3.56 -16.95
CA LYS A 141 15.53 -4.57 -17.72
C LYS A 141 15.18 -5.79 -16.88
N GLN A 142 13.91 -6.13 -16.87
CA GLN A 142 13.41 -7.27 -16.12
C GLN A 142 13.60 -8.58 -16.92
N ARG A 143 13.70 -9.67 -16.18
CA ARG A 143 13.80 -11.02 -16.75
C ARG A 143 12.47 -11.42 -17.39
N ALA A 144 12.50 -11.93 -18.62
CA ALA A 144 11.30 -12.45 -19.27
C ALA A 144 10.62 -13.54 -18.40
N PRO A 145 9.28 -13.55 -18.34
CA PRO A 145 8.56 -14.58 -17.59
C PRO A 145 8.74 -15.94 -18.26
N LYS A 146 8.73 -17.00 -17.45
CA LYS A 146 8.76 -18.37 -17.95
C LYS A 146 7.34 -18.77 -18.37
N PRO A 147 7.10 -19.21 -19.60
CA PRO A 147 5.78 -19.65 -20.04
C PRO A 147 5.19 -20.71 -19.09
N PHE A 148 3.90 -20.60 -18.83
CA PHE A 148 3.12 -21.53 -17.97
C PHE A 148 3.59 -21.63 -16.51
N LYS A 149 4.49 -20.75 -16.07
CA LYS A 149 4.92 -20.68 -14.68
C LYS A 149 4.35 -19.43 -14.02
N HIS A 150 3.47 -19.64 -13.07
CA HIS A 150 2.79 -18.56 -12.32
C HIS A 150 3.80 -17.58 -11.72
N ASN A 151 3.60 -16.29 -11.94
CA ASN A 151 4.37 -15.15 -11.42
C ASN A 151 5.91 -15.30 -11.52
N SER A 152 6.40 -15.97 -12.57
CA SER A 152 7.83 -16.32 -12.72
C SER A 152 8.78 -15.13 -12.90
N GLY A 153 8.27 -13.92 -13.09
CA GLY A 153 9.02 -12.67 -13.18
C GLY A 153 8.79 -11.72 -12.01
N TRP A 154 7.86 -12.07 -11.11
CA TRP A 154 7.51 -11.23 -9.98
C TRP A 154 8.63 -11.18 -8.93
N VAL A 155 8.82 -10.04 -8.25
CA VAL A 155 9.92 -9.81 -7.31
C VAL A 155 9.40 -9.29 -5.96
N GLN A 156 10.11 -9.59 -4.89
CA GLN A 156 9.79 -9.12 -3.54
C GLN A 156 10.14 -7.63 -3.36
N SER A 157 9.38 -6.95 -2.53
CA SER A 157 9.67 -5.60 -2.02
C SER A 157 9.42 -5.56 -0.50
N PRO A 158 10.43 -5.25 0.32
CA PRO A 158 11.83 -5.15 -0.03
C PRO A 158 12.44 -6.52 -0.32
N GLY A 159 13.53 -6.53 -1.09
CA GLY A 159 14.25 -7.77 -1.36
C GLY A 159 15.02 -8.30 -0.14
N GLN A 160 15.42 -9.58 -0.19
CA GLN A 160 16.05 -10.31 0.90
C GLN A 160 17.26 -9.58 1.52
N LYS A 161 18.14 -8.99 0.70
CA LYS A 161 19.31 -8.27 1.20
C LYS A 161 18.94 -7.07 2.07
N VAL A 162 17.84 -6.41 1.73
CA VAL A 162 17.32 -5.26 2.48
C VAL A 162 16.66 -5.71 3.78
N LEU A 163 15.93 -6.83 3.77
CA LEU A 163 15.35 -7.42 4.98
C LEU A 163 16.41 -7.80 6.02
N GLN A 164 17.59 -8.26 5.58
CA GLN A 164 18.69 -8.67 6.45
C GLN A 164 19.56 -7.49 6.93
N ASP A 165 19.32 -6.27 6.46
CA ASP A 165 20.13 -5.09 6.75
C ASP A 165 19.28 -3.98 7.38
N SER A 166 19.24 -3.93 8.71
CA SER A 166 18.49 -2.91 9.45
C SER A 166 18.95 -1.47 9.19
N THR A 167 20.14 -1.26 8.64
CA THR A 167 20.61 0.08 8.22
C THR A 167 19.81 0.65 7.06
N GLN A 168 19.01 -0.18 6.37
CA GLN A 168 18.08 0.24 5.32
C GLN A 168 16.74 0.76 5.87
N TYR A 169 16.45 0.56 7.15
CA TYR A 169 15.15 0.98 7.72
C TYR A 169 14.85 2.47 7.54
N PRO A 170 15.78 3.42 7.73
CA PRO A 170 15.51 4.83 7.47
C PRO A 170 15.11 5.11 6.01
N ARG A 171 15.67 4.37 5.05
CA ARG A 171 15.29 4.48 3.63
C ARG A 171 13.88 3.92 3.38
N LEU A 172 13.53 2.79 4.01
CA LEU A 172 12.19 2.21 3.90
C LEU A 172 11.15 3.10 4.58
N GLU A 173 11.48 3.67 5.74
CA GLU A 173 10.65 4.67 6.41
C GLU A 173 10.38 5.88 5.50
N LYS A 174 11.44 6.42 4.89
CA LYS A 174 11.32 7.53 3.94
C LYS A 174 10.39 7.16 2.78
N TYR A 175 10.57 5.97 2.18
CA TYR A 175 9.70 5.48 1.11
C TYR A 175 8.22 5.47 1.52
N VAL A 176 7.91 4.86 2.65
CA VAL A 176 6.52 4.75 3.14
C VAL A 176 5.95 6.12 3.45
N LYS A 177 6.65 6.93 4.26
CA LYS A 177 6.16 8.23 4.70
C LYS A 177 5.95 9.20 3.53
N GLU A 178 6.93 9.34 2.65
CA GLU A 178 6.83 10.26 1.53
C GLU A 178 5.74 9.84 0.53
N THR A 179 5.66 8.54 0.22
CA THR A 179 4.65 8.02 -0.71
C THR A 179 3.24 8.22 -0.16
N VAL A 180 2.99 7.82 1.08
CA VAL A 180 1.67 7.98 1.70
C VAL A 180 1.33 9.45 1.90
N ALA A 181 2.27 10.29 2.38
CA ALA A 181 2.04 11.72 2.58
C ALA A 181 1.70 12.46 1.27
N LYS A 182 2.34 12.07 0.17
CA LYS A 182 2.12 12.66 -1.16
C LYS A 182 0.67 12.52 -1.62
N PHE A 183 0.03 11.40 -1.29
CA PHE A 183 -1.31 11.05 -1.75
C PHE A 183 -2.33 10.88 -0.61
N LYS A 184 -2.04 11.33 0.60
CA LYS A 184 -2.82 11.08 1.82
C LYS A 184 -4.30 11.50 1.77
N ASP A 185 -4.65 12.47 0.93
CA ASP A 185 -6.02 12.99 0.79
C ASP A 185 -6.62 12.72 -0.60
N ASP A 186 -5.92 11.92 -1.43
CA ASP A 186 -6.36 11.64 -2.80
C ASP A 186 -7.54 10.66 -2.81
N LYS A 187 -8.70 11.13 -3.29
CA LYS A 187 -9.94 10.36 -3.33
C LYS A 187 -9.98 9.26 -4.40
N ARG A 188 -9.02 9.26 -5.32
CA ARG A 188 -8.82 8.19 -6.32
C ARG A 188 -8.23 6.93 -5.68
N ILE A 189 -7.62 7.07 -4.50
CA ILE A 189 -7.06 5.96 -3.73
C ILE A 189 -8.11 5.41 -2.77
N LEU A 190 -8.38 4.11 -2.87
CA LEU A 190 -9.29 3.38 -1.99
C LEU A 190 -8.65 3.15 -0.61
N GLY A 191 -7.38 2.78 -0.58
CA GLY A 191 -6.66 2.44 0.64
C GLY A 191 -5.19 2.09 0.36
N TRP A 192 -4.47 1.77 1.43
CA TRP A 192 -3.08 1.35 1.40
C TRP A 192 -2.96 -0.05 2.00
N ASP A 193 -2.60 -1.03 1.18
CA ASP A 193 -2.16 -2.33 1.63
C ASP A 193 -0.67 -2.24 1.95
N VAL A 194 -0.33 -2.20 3.22
CA VAL A 194 1.03 -1.89 3.64
C VAL A 194 2.00 -3.02 3.38
N TRP A 195 1.50 -4.27 3.27
CA TRP A 195 2.33 -5.43 2.96
C TRP A 195 1.49 -6.61 2.47
N ASN A 196 1.77 -7.08 1.27
CA ASN A 196 1.20 -8.30 0.73
C ASN A 196 1.86 -9.54 1.32
N GLU A 197 1.05 -10.43 1.90
CA GLU A 197 1.47 -11.76 2.40
C GLU A 197 2.82 -11.75 3.15
N PRO A 198 2.96 -11.01 4.25
CA PRO A 198 4.23 -10.78 4.93
C PRO A 198 4.92 -12.06 5.43
N ASP A 199 4.17 -13.14 5.64
CA ASP A 199 4.68 -14.46 6.06
C ASP A 199 4.80 -15.47 4.90
N ASN A 200 4.67 -15.05 3.64
CA ASN A 200 4.83 -15.93 2.49
C ASN A 200 6.29 -16.35 2.31
N MET A 201 6.53 -17.66 2.30
CA MET A 201 7.84 -18.28 2.11
C MET A 201 8.10 -18.70 0.65
N THR A 202 7.36 -18.12 -0.31
CA THR A 202 7.55 -18.22 -1.77
C THR A 202 7.45 -19.62 -2.39
N GLY A 203 7.15 -20.64 -1.60
CA GLY A 203 6.94 -22.01 -2.08
C GLY A 203 8.12 -22.62 -2.84
N PRO A 204 7.91 -23.71 -3.59
CA PRO A 204 9.00 -24.51 -4.17
C PRO A 204 9.89 -23.75 -5.17
N SER A 205 9.41 -22.65 -5.77
CA SER A 205 10.14 -21.92 -6.79
C SER A 205 11.40 -21.24 -6.27
N TYR A 206 11.39 -20.78 -5.03
CA TYR A 206 12.48 -20.03 -4.40
C TYR A 206 12.92 -20.60 -3.05
N GLU A 207 12.37 -21.74 -2.61
CA GLU A 207 12.65 -22.38 -1.32
C GLU A 207 14.15 -22.51 -1.01
N LYS A 208 14.96 -22.79 -2.04
CA LYS A 208 16.42 -22.98 -1.87
C LYS A 208 17.20 -21.70 -1.62
N VAL A 209 16.63 -20.54 -1.98
CA VAL A 209 17.30 -19.23 -1.88
C VAL A 209 16.59 -18.29 -0.90
N GLU A 210 15.38 -18.62 -0.49
CA GLU A 210 14.61 -17.85 0.50
C GLU A 210 15.23 -17.98 1.90
N ILE A 211 15.30 -16.89 2.64
CA ILE A 211 15.84 -16.89 4.01
C ILE A 211 14.88 -17.59 4.97
N LYS A 212 15.38 -18.52 5.76
CA LYS A 212 14.55 -19.35 6.66
C LYS A 212 13.85 -18.55 7.77
N ASN A 213 14.48 -17.48 8.23
CA ASN A 213 13.95 -16.60 9.28
C ASN A 213 13.25 -15.35 8.72
N LYS A 214 12.75 -15.38 7.49
CA LYS A 214 12.10 -14.23 6.85
C LYS A 214 10.99 -13.65 7.71
N VAL A 215 10.11 -14.49 8.25
CA VAL A 215 8.97 -14.06 9.07
C VAL A 215 9.44 -13.28 10.31
N ASP A 216 10.54 -13.71 10.94
CA ASP A 216 11.10 -13.03 12.11
C ASP A 216 11.66 -11.63 11.77
N LEU A 217 12.15 -11.46 10.54
CA LEU A 217 12.63 -10.16 10.05
C LEU A 217 11.48 -9.25 9.60
N VAL A 218 10.47 -9.84 8.95
CA VAL A 218 9.32 -9.08 8.42
C VAL A 218 8.41 -8.61 9.54
N LEU A 219 8.16 -9.39 10.58
CA LEU A 219 7.21 -9.06 11.63
C LEU A 219 7.50 -7.70 12.33
N PRO A 220 8.72 -7.41 12.81
CA PRO A 220 9.03 -6.11 13.39
C PRO A 220 9.00 -4.98 12.35
N LEU A 221 9.40 -5.26 11.11
CA LEU A 221 9.37 -4.27 10.04
C LEU A 221 7.92 -3.93 9.64
N LEU A 222 7.03 -4.90 9.52
CA LEU A 222 5.60 -4.68 9.26
C LEU A 222 4.96 -3.77 10.31
N LYS A 223 5.31 -3.98 11.61
CA LYS A 223 4.88 -3.09 12.68
C LYS A 223 5.31 -1.64 12.42
N ASN A 224 6.56 -1.45 12.04
CA ASN A 224 7.10 -0.13 11.72
C ASN A 224 6.40 0.47 10.47
N VAL A 225 6.12 -0.32 9.45
CA VAL A 225 5.44 0.14 8.22
C VAL A 225 4.05 0.69 8.54
N PHE A 226 3.27 0.01 9.37
CA PHE A 226 1.99 0.52 9.84
C PHE A 226 2.13 1.86 10.60
N VAL A 227 3.16 1.98 11.46
CA VAL A 227 3.44 3.21 12.19
C VAL A 227 3.80 4.33 11.23
N TRP A 228 4.74 4.11 10.32
CA TRP A 228 5.20 5.09 9.34
C TRP A 228 4.07 5.58 8.42
N ALA A 229 3.23 4.65 7.96
CA ALA A 229 2.08 5.02 7.14
C ALA A 229 1.08 5.89 7.92
N ARG A 230 0.82 5.59 9.22
CA ARG A 230 -0.06 6.42 10.07
C ARG A 230 0.51 7.78 10.41
N GLU A 231 1.82 7.89 10.58
CA GLU A 231 2.50 9.17 10.80
C GLU A 231 2.36 10.13 9.62
N SER A 232 2.08 9.61 8.43
CA SER A 232 1.73 10.41 7.24
C SER A 232 0.29 10.91 7.24
N ASN A 233 -0.52 10.50 8.22
CA ASN A 233 -1.91 10.88 8.44
C ASN A 233 -2.82 10.75 7.19
N PRO A 234 -2.89 9.55 6.53
CA PRO A 234 -3.75 9.37 5.36
C PRO A 234 -5.22 9.35 5.73
N SER A 235 -6.06 9.93 4.87
CA SER A 235 -7.52 9.83 4.99
C SER A 235 -8.07 8.46 4.55
N GLN A 236 -7.25 7.67 3.85
CA GLN A 236 -7.58 6.33 3.39
C GLN A 236 -7.28 5.27 4.46
N PRO A 237 -7.96 4.12 4.46
CA PRO A 237 -7.67 3.03 5.39
C PRO A 237 -6.33 2.34 5.10
N LEU A 238 -5.72 1.80 6.15
CA LEU A 238 -4.56 0.92 6.07
C LEU A 238 -5.00 -0.53 6.27
N THR A 239 -4.39 -1.46 5.55
CA THR A 239 -4.61 -2.89 5.69
C THR A 239 -3.33 -3.68 5.41
N SER A 240 -3.30 -4.95 5.84
CA SER A 240 -2.36 -5.98 5.37
C SER A 240 -3.09 -7.32 5.43
N GLY A 241 -3.27 -7.96 4.27
CA GLY A 241 -4.14 -9.11 4.12
C GLY A 241 -3.62 -10.38 4.82
N VAL A 242 -4.51 -11.04 5.57
CA VAL A 242 -4.27 -12.40 6.06
C VAL A 242 -4.61 -13.42 4.98
N TRP A 243 -3.85 -14.51 4.84
CA TRP A 243 -4.06 -15.47 3.76
C TRP A 243 -3.99 -16.94 4.17
N VAL A 244 -3.20 -17.28 5.17
CA VAL A 244 -3.05 -18.65 5.69
C VAL A 244 -3.16 -18.64 7.20
N GLY A 245 -4.12 -19.38 7.78
CA GLY A 245 -4.26 -19.45 9.23
C GLY A 245 -5.63 -19.95 9.67
N ASP A 246 -5.83 -19.97 10.98
CA ASP A 246 -7.10 -20.20 11.64
C ASP A 246 -7.45 -18.97 12.49
N TRP A 247 -8.45 -18.23 12.07
CA TRP A 247 -8.90 -16.99 12.73
C TRP A 247 -10.12 -17.22 13.63
N SER A 248 -10.49 -18.46 13.86
CA SER A 248 -11.61 -18.82 14.73
C SER A 248 -11.34 -18.61 16.23
N ASP A 249 -10.05 -18.59 16.61
CA ASP A 249 -9.60 -18.45 17.99
C ASP A 249 -8.29 -17.64 18.03
N GLU A 250 -8.28 -16.57 18.84
CA GLU A 250 -7.07 -15.72 18.99
C GLU A 250 -5.86 -16.48 19.56
N ALA A 251 -6.10 -17.51 20.38
CA ALA A 251 -5.03 -18.35 20.93
C ALA A 251 -4.30 -19.18 19.86
N LYS A 252 -4.94 -19.41 18.71
CA LYS A 252 -4.37 -20.15 17.57
C LYS A 252 -3.66 -19.25 16.57
N MET A 253 -3.84 -17.94 16.68
CA MET A 253 -3.28 -16.99 15.73
C MET A 253 -1.78 -16.84 15.93
N LYS A 254 -1.03 -16.88 14.82
CA LYS A 254 0.38 -16.50 14.83
C LYS A 254 0.52 -14.99 15.11
N PRO A 255 1.65 -14.54 15.70
CA PRO A 255 1.90 -13.11 15.96
C PRO A 255 1.72 -12.21 14.73
N MET A 256 2.12 -12.69 13.54
CA MET A 256 1.94 -11.98 12.27
C MET A 256 0.48 -11.72 11.98
N HIS A 257 -0.37 -12.76 12.03
CA HIS A 257 -1.81 -12.65 11.73
C HIS A 257 -2.53 -11.74 12.71
N LYS A 258 -2.18 -11.86 14.01
CA LYS A 258 -2.72 -10.98 15.04
C LYS A 258 -2.39 -9.53 14.75
N MET A 259 -1.13 -9.23 14.43
CA MET A 259 -0.70 -7.88 14.07
C MET A 259 -1.42 -7.35 12.83
N GLN A 260 -1.55 -8.15 11.76
CA GLN A 260 -2.26 -7.75 10.54
C GLN A 260 -3.70 -7.32 10.84
N ILE A 261 -4.44 -8.12 11.61
CA ILE A 261 -5.84 -7.81 11.96
C ILE A 261 -5.95 -6.61 12.91
N GLU A 262 -5.11 -6.57 13.96
CA GLU A 262 -5.15 -5.50 14.96
C GLU A 262 -4.77 -4.14 14.37
N GLN A 263 -3.73 -4.13 13.54
CA GLN A 263 -3.21 -2.90 12.96
C GLN A 263 -3.97 -2.42 11.72
N SER A 264 -4.78 -3.23 11.08
CA SER A 264 -5.58 -2.85 9.93
C SER A 264 -6.82 -2.04 10.33
N ASP A 265 -7.14 -1.00 9.58
CA ASP A 265 -8.40 -0.25 9.72
C ASP A 265 -9.57 -1.06 9.14
N VAL A 266 -9.35 -1.71 8.00
CA VAL A 266 -10.24 -2.69 7.36
C VAL A 266 -9.47 -3.99 7.20
N VAL A 267 -10.13 -5.13 7.34
CA VAL A 267 -9.47 -6.43 7.26
C VAL A 267 -9.49 -6.90 5.81
N SER A 268 -8.32 -6.96 5.17
CA SER A 268 -8.19 -7.65 3.89
C SER A 268 -7.76 -9.09 4.08
N PHE A 269 -8.14 -9.96 3.14
CA PHE A 269 -7.79 -11.37 3.19
C PHE A 269 -7.70 -12.00 1.80
N HIS A 270 -6.97 -13.13 1.72
CA HIS A 270 -6.90 -13.98 0.53
C HIS A 270 -7.50 -15.35 0.83
N ASN A 271 -8.17 -15.93 -0.16
CA ASN A 271 -8.62 -17.30 -0.08
C ASN A 271 -8.80 -17.89 -1.48
N TYR A 272 -7.99 -18.88 -1.82
CA TYR A 272 -8.01 -19.57 -3.11
C TYR A 272 -8.66 -20.96 -3.05
N ASN A 273 -9.26 -21.31 -1.91
CA ASN A 273 -9.87 -22.61 -1.69
C ASN A 273 -11.29 -22.69 -2.25
N THR A 274 -12.06 -23.66 -1.78
CA THR A 274 -13.44 -23.86 -2.21
C THR A 274 -14.38 -22.73 -1.73
N PRO A 275 -15.57 -22.55 -2.34
CA PRO A 275 -16.56 -21.61 -1.85
C PRO A 275 -16.94 -21.80 -0.38
N GLN A 276 -17.00 -23.05 0.09
CA GLN A 276 -17.31 -23.38 1.48
C GLN A 276 -16.20 -22.91 2.43
N ASP A 277 -14.94 -23.07 2.05
CA ASP A 277 -13.80 -22.57 2.81
C ASP A 277 -13.79 -21.04 2.81
N PHE A 278 -14.11 -20.43 1.67
CA PHE A 278 -14.21 -18.96 1.52
C PHE A 278 -15.27 -18.40 2.50
N GLU A 279 -16.47 -18.99 2.52
CA GLU A 279 -17.53 -18.60 3.44
C GLU A 279 -17.12 -18.80 4.92
N LYS A 280 -16.42 -19.89 5.22
CA LYS A 280 -15.88 -20.14 6.57
C LYS A 280 -14.90 -19.06 7.01
N VAL A 281 -13.96 -18.67 6.13
CA VAL A 281 -12.99 -17.59 6.41
C VAL A 281 -13.71 -16.27 6.65
N ILE A 282 -14.71 -15.92 5.83
CA ILE A 282 -15.52 -14.72 6.03
C ILE A 282 -16.15 -14.73 7.42
N LYS A 283 -16.82 -15.82 7.82
CA LYS A 283 -17.45 -15.95 9.14
C LYS A 283 -16.45 -15.81 10.29
N GLN A 284 -15.26 -16.37 10.14
CA GLN A 284 -14.19 -16.24 11.13
C GLN A 284 -13.71 -14.78 11.27
N LEU A 285 -13.53 -14.07 10.16
CA LEU A 285 -13.03 -12.70 10.16
C LEU A 285 -14.10 -11.67 10.56
N GLN A 286 -15.38 -11.90 10.29
CA GLN A 286 -16.49 -11.03 10.71
C GLN A 286 -16.53 -10.79 12.21
N ARG A 287 -16.01 -11.72 13.04
CA ARG A 287 -15.95 -11.56 14.51
C ARG A 287 -15.18 -10.33 14.98
N TYR A 288 -14.26 -9.82 14.16
CA TYR A 288 -13.50 -8.62 14.49
C TYR A 288 -14.30 -7.32 14.34
N GLY A 289 -15.48 -7.38 13.71
CA GLY A 289 -16.40 -6.25 13.57
C GLY A 289 -15.89 -5.11 12.68
N LYS A 290 -14.88 -5.38 11.85
CA LYS A 290 -14.36 -4.48 10.83
C LYS A 290 -14.85 -4.91 9.44
N PRO A 291 -14.95 -4.01 8.45
CA PRO A 291 -15.23 -4.39 7.07
C PRO A 291 -14.20 -5.40 6.52
N LEU A 292 -14.66 -6.28 5.65
CA LEU A 292 -13.81 -7.27 5.00
C LEU A 292 -13.61 -6.92 3.53
N LEU A 293 -12.37 -7.00 3.06
CA LEU A 293 -11.99 -6.85 1.66
C LEU A 293 -11.29 -8.14 1.22
N CYS A 294 -11.92 -8.94 0.36
CA CYS A 294 -11.22 -10.05 -0.29
C CYS A 294 -10.36 -9.49 -1.43
N THR A 295 -9.06 -9.43 -1.22
CA THR A 295 -8.11 -8.84 -2.17
C THR A 295 -7.51 -9.84 -3.13
N GLU A 296 -7.64 -11.15 -2.84
CA GLU A 296 -7.25 -12.24 -3.73
C GLU A 296 -8.14 -13.46 -3.52
N TYR A 297 -8.73 -13.95 -4.59
CA TYR A 297 -9.56 -15.14 -4.56
C TYR A 297 -9.61 -15.81 -5.94
N MET A 298 -10.14 -17.03 -6.00
CA MET A 298 -10.29 -17.81 -7.21
C MET A 298 -8.96 -18.19 -7.88
N ALA A 299 -8.65 -19.46 -7.84
CA ALA A 299 -7.52 -20.02 -8.55
C ALA A 299 -8.00 -21.17 -9.46
N ARG A 300 -7.84 -21.03 -10.76
CA ARG A 300 -8.20 -22.07 -11.73
C ARG A 300 -7.60 -23.45 -11.40
N PRO A 301 -6.32 -23.56 -10.97
CA PRO A 301 -5.76 -24.85 -10.55
C PRO A 301 -6.50 -25.50 -9.39
N ASN A 302 -7.22 -24.73 -8.56
CA ASN A 302 -8.01 -25.23 -7.44
C ASN A 302 -9.47 -25.51 -7.82
N GLY A 303 -9.81 -25.44 -9.12
CA GLY A 303 -11.16 -25.71 -9.61
C GLY A 303 -12.17 -24.59 -9.35
N SER A 304 -11.70 -23.37 -9.08
CA SER A 304 -12.60 -22.22 -8.86
C SER A 304 -13.38 -21.89 -10.11
N THR A 305 -14.69 -21.63 -9.96
CA THR A 305 -15.58 -21.11 -11.00
C THR A 305 -16.26 -19.83 -10.51
N PHE A 306 -16.72 -18.98 -11.43
CA PHE A 306 -17.43 -17.74 -11.05
C PHE A 306 -18.71 -18.02 -10.26
N GLU A 307 -19.48 -19.04 -10.64
CA GLU A 307 -20.75 -19.38 -10.01
C GLU A 307 -20.62 -19.75 -8.51
N GLY A 308 -19.44 -20.16 -8.10
CA GLY A 308 -19.18 -20.53 -6.69
C GLY A 308 -18.83 -19.35 -5.78
N PHE A 309 -18.44 -18.18 -6.35
CA PHE A 309 -17.91 -17.05 -5.59
C PHE A 309 -18.65 -15.73 -5.86
N LEU A 310 -19.42 -15.64 -6.89
CA LEU A 310 -20.27 -14.53 -7.28
C LEU A 310 -21.75 -14.92 -7.22
#